data_1698c555722d342278926da37f4c24c1
#
_entry.id   1698c555722d342278926da37f4c24c1
#
_cell.length_a   1.000
_cell.length_b   1.000
_cell.length_c   1.000
_cell.angle_alpha   90.00
_cell.angle_beta   90.00
_cell.angle_gamma   90.00
#
_symmetry.space_group_name_H-M   'P 1'
#
loop_
_entity.id
_entity.type
_entity.pdbx_description
1 polymer ?
#
loop_
_entity_poly.entity_id
_entity_poly.type
_entity_poly.pdbx_seq_one_letter_code
_entity_poly.pdbx_strand_id
1 'polypeptide(L)'
;MDSAPGRLQEARTALASVRTRIEAVRTRSEGIAPAFSSLLREFNAKSSADLSRNERSSARHVEQADEDLSAARSALGAGNPEHSLDLVTQARQHLSDAEQLVDAVTDRVRLLRAVKADPKETENKVRFKLRDAQQLAINRGLVAEWGSVLDAQLARIDRASTALTGTHPDYWSYLQDLDTISDFIAGVIDRMRTSH
;
A
#
# COMPACT_ATOMS: atom_id res chain seq x y z
N MET A 1 -0.25 36.45 16.07
CA MET A 1 0.75 36.13 17.13
C MET A 1 0.04 35.22 18.13
N ASP A 2 0.27 33.90 18.02
CA ASP A 2 -0.23 32.95 19.03
C ASP A 2 0.42 33.28 20.38
N SER A 3 -0.39 33.49 21.40
CA SER A 3 0.12 33.80 22.74
C SER A 3 0.79 32.54 23.34
N ALA A 4 1.83 32.73 24.15
CA ALA A 4 2.52 31.63 24.84
C ALA A 4 1.58 30.66 25.60
N PRO A 5 0.47 31.13 26.25
CA PRO A 5 -0.54 30.24 26.81
C PRO A 5 -1.24 29.37 25.79
N GLY A 6 -1.47 29.85 24.57
CA GLY A 6 -2.11 29.08 23.49
C GLY A 6 -1.23 27.91 23.03
N ARG A 7 0.06 28.14 22.83
CA ARG A 7 1.03 27.09 22.47
C ARG A 7 1.17 26.02 23.53
N LEU A 8 1.14 26.39 24.80
CA LEU A 8 1.17 25.43 25.90
C LEU A 8 -0.04 24.50 25.89
N GLN A 9 -1.23 25.07 25.68
CA GLN A 9 -2.46 24.27 25.60
C GLN A 9 -2.49 23.39 24.35
N GLU A 10 -2.03 23.90 23.22
CA GLU A 10 -1.88 23.14 21.98
C GLU A 10 -0.99 21.92 22.19
N ALA A 11 0.18 22.11 22.79
CA ALA A 11 1.12 21.03 23.10
C ALA A 11 0.52 19.97 24.03
N ARG A 12 -0.19 20.38 25.07
CA ARG A 12 -0.88 19.43 25.97
C ARG A 12 -1.92 18.58 25.24
N THR A 13 -2.72 19.20 24.39
CA THR A 13 -3.75 18.51 23.59
C THR A 13 -3.09 17.55 22.60
N ALA A 14 -2.01 17.98 21.94
CA ALA A 14 -1.25 17.16 21.00
C ALA A 14 -0.63 15.93 21.67
N LEU A 15 -0.04 16.09 22.85
CA LEU A 15 0.51 14.99 23.65
C LEU A 15 -0.55 13.93 24.02
N ALA A 16 -1.74 14.37 24.45
CA ALA A 16 -2.82 13.48 24.79
C ALA A 16 -3.30 12.71 23.55
N SER A 17 -3.43 13.37 22.41
CA SER A 17 -3.81 12.77 21.14
C SER A 17 -2.83 11.71 20.68
N VAL A 18 -1.53 12.00 20.72
CA VAL A 18 -0.46 11.05 20.32
C VAL A 18 -0.45 9.83 21.26
N ARG A 19 -0.60 10.03 22.55
CA ARG A 19 -0.69 8.92 23.51
C ARG A 19 -1.79 7.94 23.14
N THR A 20 -2.98 8.46 22.88
CA THR A 20 -4.13 7.63 22.46
C THR A 20 -3.84 6.90 21.14
N ARG A 21 -3.22 7.58 20.18
CA ARG A 21 -2.87 6.97 18.88
C ARG A 21 -1.82 5.87 19.03
N ILE A 22 -0.82 6.03 19.89
CA ILE A 22 0.17 4.98 20.18
C ILE A 22 -0.53 3.69 20.64
N GLU A 23 -1.47 3.78 21.58
CA GLU A 23 -2.20 2.62 22.05
C GLU A 23 -3.06 1.98 20.94
N ALA A 24 -3.71 2.80 20.12
CA ALA A 24 -4.48 2.31 18.96
C ALA A 24 -3.60 1.58 17.95
N VAL A 25 -2.42 2.11 17.64
CA VAL A 25 -1.47 1.47 16.70
C VAL A 25 -0.89 0.18 17.30
N ARG A 26 -0.60 0.15 18.59
CA ARG A 26 -0.18 -1.09 19.27
C ARG A 26 -1.22 -2.19 19.14
N THR A 27 -2.48 -1.88 19.45
CA THR A 27 -3.59 -2.84 19.33
C THR A 27 -3.73 -3.33 17.88
N ARG A 28 -3.63 -2.42 16.90
CA ARG A 28 -3.70 -2.77 15.48
C ARG A 28 -2.54 -3.68 15.06
N SER A 29 -1.33 -3.43 15.56
CA SER A 29 -0.13 -4.21 15.23
C SER A 29 -0.18 -5.65 15.74
N GLU A 30 -1.02 -5.97 16.74
CA GLU A 30 -1.26 -7.34 17.18
C GLU A 30 -1.84 -8.23 16.07
N GLY A 31 -2.46 -7.64 15.06
CA GLY A 31 -2.99 -8.33 13.89
C GLY A 31 -1.93 -8.79 12.87
N ILE A 32 -0.68 -8.30 12.93
CA ILE A 32 0.37 -8.64 11.96
C ILE A 32 0.74 -10.14 12.02
N ALA A 33 1.05 -10.65 13.21
CA ALA A 33 1.53 -12.02 13.36
C ALA A 33 0.52 -13.05 12.86
N PRO A 34 -0.77 -13.01 13.24
CA PRO A 34 -1.76 -13.94 12.68
C PRO A 34 -2.00 -13.75 11.18
N ALA A 35 -1.96 -12.52 10.67
CA ALA A 35 -2.09 -12.24 9.24
C ALA A 35 -0.91 -12.82 8.45
N PHE A 36 0.33 -12.61 8.91
CA PHE A 36 1.51 -13.16 8.27
C PHE A 36 1.50 -14.70 8.29
N SER A 37 1.08 -15.30 9.41
CA SER A 37 0.91 -16.75 9.50
C SER A 37 -0.12 -17.28 8.50
N SER A 38 -1.21 -16.55 8.28
CA SER A 38 -2.20 -16.89 7.25
C SER A 38 -1.59 -16.84 5.84
N LEU A 39 -0.77 -15.83 5.53
CA LEU A 39 -0.07 -15.75 4.25
C LEU A 39 0.84 -16.95 4.00
N LEU A 40 1.62 -17.35 5.01
CA LEU A 40 2.53 -18.51 4.90
C LEU A 40 1.80 -19.83 4.74
N ARG A 41 0.63 -19.97 5.37
CA ARG A 41 -0.15 -21.21 5.36
C ARG A 41 -1.02 -21.34 4.10
N GLU A 42 -1.61 -20.25 3.65
CA GLU A 42 -2.63 -20.27 2.60
C GLU A 42 -2.07 -20.02 1.19
N PHE A 43 -0.89 -19.39 1.09
CA PHE A 43 -0.35 -18.91 -0.18
C PHE A 43 1.09 -19.33 -0.41
N ASN A 44 1.56 -19.15 -1.65
CA ASN A 44 2.95 -19.35 -2.03
C ASN A 44 3.89 -18.44 -1.23
N ALA A 45 5.08 -18.92 -0.88
CA ALA A 45 6.06 -18.17 -0.10
C ALA A 45 6.46 -16.82 -0.72
N LYS A 46 6.47 -16.71 -2.05
CA LYS A 46 6.76 -15.45 -2.75
C LYS A 46 5.71 -14.37 -2.48
N SER A 47 4.49 -14.77 -2.11
CA SER A 47 3.38 -13.85 -1.83
C SER A 47 3.57 -12.97 -0.60
N SER A 48 4.53 -13.30 0.26
CA SER A 48 4.78 -12.62 1.53
C SER A 48 6.26 -12.32 1.83
N ALA A 49 7.17 -12.69 0.94
CA ALA A 49 8.61 -12.54 1.17
C ALA A 49 9.02 -11.08 1.47
N ASP A 50 8.42 -10.13 0.79
CA ASP A 50 8.64 -8.69 0.96
C ASP A 50 8.09 -8.13 2.29
N LEU A 51 7.21 -8.87 2.98
CA LEU A 51 6.56 -8.47 4.22
C LEU A 51 7.20 -9.06 5.48
N SER A 52 8.23 -9.88 5.34
CA SER A 52 8.82 -10.66 6.44
C SER A 52 9.39 -9.82 7.59
N ARG A 53 9.70 -8.55 7.35
CA ARG A 53 10.26 -7.63 8.35
C ARG A 53 9.23 -6.66 8.93
N ASN A 54 8.00 -6.66 8.42
CA ASN A 54 7.01 -5.63 8.75
C ASN A 54 6.63 -5.63 10.23
N GLU A 55 6.51 -6.79 10.87
CA GLU A 55 6.23 -6.88 12.30
C GLU A 55 7.31 -6.18 13.14
N ARG A 56 8.57 -6.53 12.89
CA ARG A 56 9.69 -5.94 13.61
C ARG A 56 9.84 -4.44 13.33
N SER A 57 9.71 -4.03 12.08
CA SER A 57 9.83 -2.63 11.68
C SER A 57 8.70 -1.78 12.26
N SER A 58 7.48 -2.30 12.27
CA SER A 58 6.32 -1.64 12.88
C SER A 58 6.52 -1.46 14.39
N ALA A 59 6.97 -2.49 15.10
CA ALA A 59 7.27 -2.41 16.53
C ALA A 59 8.33 -1.34 16.83
N ARG A 60 9.39 -1.26 16.03
CA ARG A 60 10.42 -0.23 16.16
C ARG A 60 9.86 1.18 16.01
N HIS A 61 9.01 1.43 15.04
CA HIS A 61 8.38 2.73 14.87
C HIS A 61 7.48 3.11 16.03
N VAL A 62 6.76 2.16 16.61
CA VAL A 62 5.95 2.40 17.82
C VAL A 62 6.84 2.75 19.03
N GLU A 63 7.98 2.07 19.20
CA GLU A 63 8.95 2.39 20.25
C GLU A 63 9.53 3.81 20.07
N GLN A 64 9.90 4.18 18.84
CA GLN A 64 10.37 5.53 18.53
C GLN A 64 9.31 6.61 18.84
N ALA A 65 8.06 6.34 18.51
CA ALA A 65 6.96 7.23 18.87
C ALA A 65 6.79 7.39 20.39
N ASP A 66 6.97 6.33 21.16
CA ASP A 66 6.95 6.38 22.64
C ASP A 66 8.11 7.20 23.20
N GLU A 67 9.31 7.05 22.64
CA GLU A 67 10.49 7.84 23.02
C GLU A 67 10.26 9.33 22.71
N ASP A 68 9.75 9.66 21.53
CA ASP A 68 9.40 11.02 21.13
C ASP A 68 8.33 11.62 22.04
N LEU A 69 7.31 10.83 22.44
CA LEU A 69 6.28 11.27 23.38
C LEU A 69 6.88 11.60 24.75
N SER A 70 7.81 10.77 25.23
CA SER A 70 8.50 10.99 26.50
C SER A 70 9.37 12.26 26.46
N ALA A 71 10.11 12.45 25.37
CA ALA A 71 10.91 13.65 25.14
C ALA A 71 10.03 14.91 25.01
N ALA A 72 8.89 14.80 24.34
CA ALA A 72 7.92 15.89 24.18
C ALA A 72 7.32 16.33 25.53
N ARG A 73 7.02 15.38 26.41
CA ARG A 73 6.59 15.69 27.80
C ARG A 73 7.66 16.43 28.57
N SER A 74 8.92 16.00 28.47
CA SER A 74 10.05 16.64 29.12
C SER A 74 10.26 18.07 28.60
N ALA A 75 10.17 18.27 27.29
CA ALA A 75 10.28 19.59 26.67
C ALA A 75 9.15 20.53 27.16
N LEU A 76 7.94 20.03 27.25
CA LEU A 76 6.81 20.80 27.76
C LEU A 76 6.99 21.17 29.23
N GLY A 77 7.46 20.22 30.05
CA GLY A 77 7.78 20.45 31.47
C GLY A 77 8.90 21.47 31.67
N ALA A 78 9.84 21.58 30.74
CA ALA A 78 10.90 22.57 30.69
C ALA A 78 10.47 23.94 30.14
N GLY A 79 9.20 24.12 29.82
CA GLY A 79 8.65 25.37 29.30
C GLY A 79 8.92 25.61 27.80
N ASN A 80 9.20 24.55 27.04
CA ASN A 80 9.46 24.64 25.60
C ASN A 80 8.35 23.94 24.79
N PRO A 81 7.16 24.56 24.64
CA PRO A 81 6.05 23.96 23.93
C PRO A 81 6.30 23.76 22.43
N GLU A 82 7.13 24.60 21.80
CA GLU A 82 7.44 24.45 20.37
C GLU A 82 8.26 23.19 20.11
N HIS A 83 9.31 22.95 20.89
CA HIS A 83 10.07 21.71 20.79
C HIS A 83 9.23 20.47 21.12
N SER A 84 8.30 20.59 22.07
CA SER A 84 7.33 19.53 22.35
C SER A 84 6.45 19.22 21.13
N LEU A 85 5.97 20.23 20.42
CA LEU A 85 5.16 20.06 19.20
C LEU A 85 5.96 19.44 18.05
N ASP A 86 7.24 19.78 17.89
CA ASP A 86 8.12 19.17 16.90
C ASP A 86 8.28 17.67 17.17
N LEU A 87 8.52 17.28 18.41
CA LEU A 87 8.62 15.87 18.83
C LEU A 87 7.30 15.11 18.64
N VAL A 88 6.16 15.76 18.91
CA VAL A 88 4.83 15.19 18.62
C VAL A 88 4.68 14.94 17.12
N THR A 89 5.17 15.82 16.26
CA THR A 89 5.12 15.64 14.81
C THR A 89 5.97 14.45 14.37
N GLN A 90 7.15 14.26 14.95
CA GLN A 90 7.99 13.08 14.71
C GLN A 90 7.29 11.79 15.16
N ALA A 91 6.71 11.79 16.37
CA ALA A 91 5.95 10.65 16.86
C ALA A 91 4.78 10.26 15.91
N ARG A 92 4.06 11.25 15.40
CA ARG A 92 2.98 11.02 14.42
C ARG A 92 3.48 10.40 13.13
N GLN A 93 4.66 10.80 12.65
CA GLN A 93 5.27 10.20 11.46
C GLN A 93 5.62 8.74 11.71
N HIS A 94 6.27 8.42 12.82
CA HIS A 94 6.56 7.04 13.20
C HIS A 94 5.30 6.18 13.31
N LEU A 95 4.22 6.71 13.85
CA LEU A 95 2.94 6.00 13.93
C LEU A 95 2.32 5.76 12.55
N SER A 96 2.41 6.72 11.65
CA SER A 96 1.97 6.54 10.25
C SER A 96 2.78 5.46 9.54
N ASP A 97 4.09 5.44 9.73
CA ASP A 97 4.97 4.42 9.16
C ASP A 97 4.65 3.03 9.71
N ALA A 98 4.40 2.93 11.02
CA ALA A 98 3.96 1.68 11.65
C ALA A 98 2.63 1.20 11.09
N GLU A 99 1.63 2.06 10.96
CA GLU A 99 0.32 1.73 10.39
C GLU A 99 0.43 1.21 8.96
N GLN A 100 1.25 1.83 8.12
CA GLN A 100 1.49 1.37 6.75
C GLN A 100 2.09 -0.03 6.70
N LEU A 101 3.03 -0.34 7.60
CA LEU A 101 3.63 -1.67 7.69
C LEU A 101 2.64 -2.73 8.16
N VAL A 102 1.76 -2.39 9.09
CA VAL A 102 0.65 -3.27 9.53
C VAL A 102 -0.31 -3.53 8.38
N ASP A 103 -0.76 -2.46 7.73
CA ASP A 103 -1.75 -2.54 6.65
C ASP A 103 -1.24 -3.33 5.46
N ALA A 104 0.04 -3.20 5.13
CA ALA A 104 0.64 -3.96 4.04
C ALA A 104 0.45 -5.48 4.22
N VAL A 105 0.52 -5.98 5.45
CA VAL A 105 0.32 -7.41 5.75
C VAL A 105 -1.15 -7.78 5.73
N THR A 106 -1.98 -7.06 6.45
CA THR A 106 -3.42 -7.35 6.57
C THR A 106 -4.17 -7.19 5.25
N ASP A 107 -3.81 -6.18 4.47
CA ASP A 107 -4.38 -5.94 3.14
C ASP A 107 -3.92 -7.00 2.13
N ARG A 108 -2.67 -7.49 2.24
CA ARG A 108 -2.18 -8.58 1.39
C ARG A 108 -3.00 -9.86 1.59
N VAL A 109 -3.31 -10.23 2.83
CA VAL A 109 -4.18 -11.38 3.12
C VAL A 109 -5.54 -11.21 2.45
N ARG A 110 -6.16 -10.06 2.63
CA ARG A 110 -7.48 -9.76 2.07
C ARG A 110 -7.48 -9.82 0.55
N LEU A 111 -6.49 -9.18 -0.07
CA LEU A 111 -6.32 -9.12 -1.51
C LEU A 111 -6.13 -10.52 -2.11
N LEU A 112 -5.22 -11.31 -1.56
CA LEU A 112 -4.93 -12.65 -2.08
C LEU A 112 -6.08 -13.63 -1.89
N ARG A 113 -6.82 -13.54 -0.78
CA ARG A 113 -8.05 -14.32 -0.59
C ARG A 113 -9.12 -13.96 -1.62
N ALA A 114 -9.28 -12.69 -1.94
CA ALA A 114 -10.21 -12.24 -2.97
C ALA A 114 -9.83 -12.77 -4.36
N VAL A 115 -8.55 -12.71 -4.72
CA VAL A 115 -8.06 -13.23 -6.01
C VAL A 115 -8.18 -14.74 -6.08
N LYS A 116 -7.88 -15.45 -5.00
CA LYS A 116 -8.04 -16.90 -4.93
C LYS A 116 -9.51 -17.31 -5.14
N ALA A 117 -10.44 -16.53 -4.59
CA ALA A 117 -11.87 -16.77 -4.75
C ALA A 117 -12.36 -16.57 -6.18
N ASP A 118 -11.85 -15.56 -6.89
CA ASP A 118 -12.18 -15.27 -8.28
C ASP A 118 -10.97 -14.68 -9.04
N PRO A 119 -10.06 -15.52 -9.55
CA PRO A 119 -8.92 -15.05 -10.33
C PRO A 119 -9.32 -14.35 -11.64
N LYS A 120 -10.48 -14.70 -12.18
CA LYS A 120 -10.97 -14.17 -13.47
C LYS A 120 -11.46 -12.72 -13.37
N GLU A 121 -11.88 -12.26 -12.22
CA GLU A 121 -12.39 -10.90 -12.06
C GLU A 121 -11.35 -9.86 -12.48
N THR A 122 -10.14 -9.95 -11.93
CA THR A 122 -9.05 -9.01 -12.26
C THR A 122 -8.58 -9.14 -13.70
N GLU A 123 -8.44 -10.38 -14.18
CA GLU A 123 -8.09 -10.66 -15.57
C GLU A 123 -9.10 -10.04 -16.54
N ASN A 124 -10.38 -10.21 -16.28
CA ASN A 124 -11.45 -9.67 -17.14
C ASN A 124 -11.46 -8.15 -17.19
N LYS A 125 -11.13 -7.48 -16.08
CA LYS A 125 -10.97 -6.01 -16.05
C LYS A 125 -9.85 -5.56 -16.99
N VAL A 126 -8.72 -6.25 -16.99
CA VAL A 126 -7.57 -5.93 -17.86
C VAL A 126 -7.89 -6.22 -19.31
N ARG A 127 -8.55 -7.35 -19.61
CA ARG A 127 -9.00 -7.70 -20.96
C ARG A 127 -10.00 -6.70 -21.52
N PHE A 128 -10.90 -6.21 -20.68
CA PHE A 128 -11.85 -5.16 -21.08
C PHE A 128 -11.11 -3.86 -21.43
N LYS A 129 -10.18 -3.43 -20.58
CA LYS A 129 -9.34 -2.25 -20.84
C LYS A 129 -8.54 -2.38 -22.14
N LEU A 130 -8.02 -3.57 -22.43
CA LEU A 130 -7.32 -3.85 -23.68
C LEU A 130 -8.25 -3.70 -24.88
N ARG A 131 -9.47 -4.26 -24.82
CA ARG A 131 -10.46 -4.11 -25.90
C ARG A 131 -10.82 -2.65 -26.15
N ASP A 132 -10.99 -1.87 -25.09
CA ASP A 132 -11.24 -0.43 -25.24
C ASP A 132 -10.08 0.29 -25.93
N ALA A 133 -8.84 -0.07 -25.60
CA ALA A 133 -7.65 0.48 -26.25
C ALA A 133 -7.58 0.10 -27.73
N GLN A 134 -7.88 -1.16 -28.05
CA GLN A 134 -7.93 -1.64 -29.45
C GLN A 134 -9.01 -0.92 -30.25
N GLN A 135 -10.18 -0.72 -29.65
CA GLN A 135 -11.26 0.03 -30.29
C GLN A 135 -10.91 1.50 -30.50
N LEU A 136 -10.21 2.11 -29.54
CA LEU A 136 -9.71 3.48 -29.70
C LEU A 136 -8.70 3.60 -30.84
N ALA A 137 -7.80 2.62 -30.99
CA ALA A 137 -6.84 2.57 -32.10
C ALA A 137 -7.56 2.49 -33.45
N ILE A 138 -8.60 1.66 -33.56
CA ILE A 138 -9.43 1.57 -34.77
C ILE A 138 -10.11 2.90 -35.06
N ASN A 139 -10.76 3.48 -34.10
CA ASN A 139 -11.53 4.73 -34.26
C ASN A 139 -10.67 5.92 -34.65
N ARG A 140 -9.40 5.92 -34.24
CA ARG A 140 -8.45 6.99 -34.56
C ARG A 140 -7.52 6.67 -35.75
N GLY A 141 -7.66 5.51 -36.37
CA GLY A 141 -6.80 5.11 -37.49
C GLY A 141 -5.35 4.83 -37.07
N LEU A 142 -5.11 4.42 -35.84
CA LEU A 142 -3.79 4.18 -35.25
C LEU A 142 -3.41 2.70 -35.16
N VAL A 143 -4.13 1.82 -35.85
CA VAL A 143 -3.87 0.37 -35.82
C VAL A 143 -2.49 0.01 -36.35
N ALA A 144 -2.00 0.70 -37.38
CA ALA A 144 -0.67 0.47 -37.92
C ALA A 144 0.45 0.78 -36.91
N GLU A 145 0.23 1.76 -36.04
CA GLU A 145 1.19 2.17 -35.02
C GLU A 145 1.08 1.33 -33.72
N TRP A 146 -0.14 1.03 -33.27
CA TRP A 146 -0.37 0.43 -31.96
C TRP A 146 -0.96 -0.98 -31.95
N GLY A 147 -1.45 -1.47 -33.10
CA GLY A 147 -2.15 -2.76 -33.17
C GLY A 147 -1.32 -3.92 -32.64
N SER A 148 -0.10 -4.09 -33.11
CA SER A 148 0.79 -5.18 -32.69
C SER A 148 1.23 -5.05 -31.23
N VAL A 149 1.40 -3.82 -30.75
CA VAL A 149 1.76 -3.54 -29.35
C VAL A 149 0.62 -3.95 -28.42
N LEU A 150 -0.62 -3.64 -28.78
CA LEU A 150 -1.81 -4.03 -28.03
C LEU A 150 -2.07 -5.55 -28.08
N ASP A 151 -1.88 -6.17 -29.24
CA ASP A 151 -2.02 -7.63 -29.40
C ASP A 151 -0.99 -8.39 -28.53
N ALA A 152 0.21 -7.86 -28.40
CA ALA A 152 1.23 -8.40 -27.50
C ALA A 152 0.77 -8.41 -26.04
N GLN A 153 -0.07 -7.48 -25.62
CA GLN A 153 -0.62 -7.46 -24.25
C GLN A 153 -1.60 -8.62 -24.00
N LEU A 154 -2.36 -9.04 -25.02
CA LEU A 154 -3.22 -10.22 -24.91
C LEU A 154 -2.40 -11.47 -24.59
N ALA A 155 -1.28 -11.68 -25.28
CA ALA A 155 -0.38 -12.79 -25.01
C ALA A 155 0.23 -12.72 -23.58
N ARG A 156 0.53 -11.51 -23.08
CA ARG A 156 1.00 -11.34 -21.69
C ARG A 156 -0.06 -11.72 -20.67
N ILE A 157 -1.31 -11.32 -20.89
CA ILE A 157 -2.44 -11.69 -20.01
C ILE A 157 -2.61 -13.21 -20.02
N ASP A 158 -2.57 -13.86 -21.17
CA ASP A 158 -2.70 -15.31 -21.29
C ASP A 158 -1.56 -16.03 -20.56
N ARG A 159 -0.33 -15.57 -20.66
CA ARG A 159 0.81 -16.14 -19.93
C ARG A 159 0.64 -15.99 -18.42
N ALA A 160 0.19 -14.83 -17.93
CA ALA A 160 -0.08 -14.63 -16.50
C ALA A 160 -1.14 -15.61 -15.99
N SER A 161 -2.22 -15.80 -16.76
CA SER A 161 -3.30 -16.71 -16.41
C SER A 161 -2.85 -18.19 -16.39
N THR A 162 -2.07 -18.61 -17.38
CA THR A 162 -1.56 -20.01 -17.45
C THR A 162 -0.49 -20.32 -16.43
N ALA A 163 0.16 -19.31 -15.84
CA ALA A 163 1.12 -19.47 -14.77
C ALA A 163 0.49 -19.82 -13.41
N LEU A 164 -0.83 -19.69 -13.25
CA LEU A 164 -1.55 -20.09 -12.04
C LEU A 164 -1.69 -21.62 -11.96
N THR A 165 -0.64 -22.28 -11.47
CA THR A 165 -0.53 -23.73 -11.36
C THR A 165 -0.11 -24.18 -9.98
N GLY A 166 -0.32 -25.45 -9.65
CA GLY A 166 0.07 -26.07 -8.38
C GLY A 166 -0.94 -25.86 -7.26
N THR A 167 -0.60 -26.41 -6.09
CA THR A 167 -1.47 -26.37 -4.89
C THR A 167 -1.64 -24.95 -4.34
N HIS A 168 -0.55 -24.16 -4.39
CA HIS A 168 -0.53 -22.75 -3.98
C HIS A 168 0.00 -21.90 -5.14
N PRO A 169 -0.86 -21.53 -6.11
CA PRO A 169 -0.47 -20.67 -7.21
C PRO A 169 0.09 -19.34 -6.72
N ASP A 170 1.00 -18.76 -7.49
CA ASP A 170 1.59 -17.46 -7.18
C ASP A 170 0.63 -16.31 -7.58
N TYR A 171 -0.42 -16.12 -6.78
CA TYR A 171 -1.42 -15.06 -7.00
C TYR A 171 -0.82 -13.66 -6.91
N TRP A 172 0.23 -13.48 -6.12
CA TRP A 172 0.88 -12.18 -5.98
C TRP A 172 1.57 -11.76 -7.29
N SER A 173 2.40 -12.63 -7.86
CA SER A 173 2.98 -12.37 -9.19
C SER A 173 1.93 -12.19 -10.27
N TYR A 174 0.85 -12.97 -10.23
CA TYR A 174 -0.28 -12.83 -11.15
C TYR A 174 -0.89 -11.43 -11.10
N LEU A 175 -1.16 -10.91 -9.91
CA LEU A 175 -1.69 -9.55 -9.74
C LEU A 175 -0.71 -8.49 -10.21
N GLN A 176 0.58 -8.62 -9.87
CA GLN A 176 1.62 -7.69 -10.30
C GLN A 176 1.77 -7.66 -11.81
N ASP A 177 1.73 -8.80 -12.47
CA ASP A 177 1.78 -8.91 -13.93
C ASP A 177 0.57 -8.21 -14.56
N LEU A 178 -0.64 -8.46 -14.05
CA LEU A 178 -1.85 -7.81 -14.53
C LEU A 178 -1.83 -6.28 -14.31
N ASP A 179 -1.35 -5.81 -13.17
CA ASP A 179 -1.20 -4.39 -12.90
C ASP A 179 -0.21 -3.73 -13.85
N THR A 180 0.93 -4.36 -14.09
CA THR A 180 1.93 -3.88 -15.07
C THR A 180 1.36 -3.80 -16.47
N ILE A 181 0.59 -4.80 -16.90
CA ILE A 181 -0.06 -4.80 -18.21
C ILE A 181 -1.13 -3.69 -18.26
N SER A 182 -1.93 -3.55 -17.22
CA SER A 182 -2.95 -2.51 -17.12
C SER A 182 -2.36 -1.09 -17.21
N ASP A 183 -1.26 -0.84 -16.52
CA ASP A 183 -0.55 0.45 -16.54
C ASP A 183 0.05 0.73 -17.92
N PHE A 184 0.62 -0.28 -18.56
CA PHE A 184 1.12 -0.16 -19.93
C PHE A 184 0.00 0.22 -20.92
N ILE A 185 -1.14 -0.45 -20.84
CA ILE A 185 -2.32 -0.14 -21.67
C ILE A 185 -2.81 1.28 -21.43
N ALA A 186 -2.85 1.73 -20.17
CA ALA A 186 -3.21 3.11 -19.83
C ALA A 186 -2.27 4.13 -20.48
N GLY A 187 -0.97 3.86 -20.47
CA GLY A 187 0.03 4.70 -21.12
C GLY A 187 -0.16 4.76 -22.64
N VAL A 188 -0.50 3.65 -23.28
CA VAL A 188 -0.81 3.61 -24.72
C VAL A 188 -2.07 4.40 -25.04
N ILE A 189 -3.12 4.27 -24.24
CA ILE A 189 -4.37 5.05 -24.37
C ILE A 189 -4.06 6.55 -24.33
N ASP A 190 -3.26 6.99 -23.37
CA ASP A 190 -2.91 8.40 -23.23
C ASP A 190 -2.12 8.92 -24.46
N ARG A 191 -1.18 8.13 -24.97
CA ARG A 191 -0.45 8.45 -26.18
C ARG A 191 -1.35 8.54 -27.42
N MET A 192 -2.28 7.60 -27.57
CA MET A 192 -3.25 7.63 -28.66
C MET A 192 -4.18 8.85 -28.60
N ARG A 193 -4.52 9.29 -27.39
CA ARG A 193 -5.37 10.48 -27.21
C ARG A 193 -4.66 11.79 -27.54
N THR A 194 -3.34 11.84 -27.35
CA THR A 194 -2.52 13.03 -27.62
C THR A 194 -1.94 13.03 -29.04
N SER A 195 -2.04 11.93 -29.80
CA SER A 195 -1.63 11.88 -31.20
C SER A 195 -2.61 12.65 -32.09
N HIS A 196 -2.12 13.58 -32.88
CA HIS A 196 -2.90 14.39 -33.82
C HIS A 196 -2.77 13.85 -35.24
#